data_fd845a57030aaf59b0ce1901961be7fe
#
_entry.id   fd845a57030aaf59b0ce1901961be7fe
#
_cell.length_a   1.000
_cell.length_b   1.000
_cell.length_c   1.000
_cell.angle_alpha   90.00
_cell.angle_beta   90.00
_cell.angle_gamma   90.00
#
_symmetry.space_group_name_H-M   'P 1'
#
loop_
_entity.id
_entity.type
_entity.pdbx_description
1 polymer ?
#
loop_
_entity_poly.entity_id
_entity_poly.type
_entity_poly.pdbx_seq_one_letter_code
_entity_poly.pdbx_strand_id
1 'polypeptide(L)'
;MRTGNVSRKEKIMKTLATAAMALALALSARAVPTENTFAAVTNDWYVGKWTNVLELAQTRLAANSNDLVGAHLVVSYDVLFSDIPAISNSVTRLIGAMDASSEPAMTNLLSELRPGWVYFRDEFLPRQTAADVQAQHEKSSITNKTLDCDFVLKAIWDNGLW
;
A
#
# COMPACT_ATOMS: atom_id res chain seq x y z
N MET A 1 32.30 17.70 48.14
CA MET A 1 32.48 17.99 46.70
C MET A 1 31.86 16.89 45.85
N ARG A 2 30.62 17.07 45.37
CA ARG A 2 29.88 16.11 44.51
C ARG A 2 28.98 16.83 43.49
N THR A 3 29.52 17.72 42.67
CA THR A 3 28.74 18.49 41.70
C THR A 3 29.11 18.23 40.24
N GLY A 4 30.12 17.39 39.97
CA GLY A 4 30.62 17.17 38.60
C GLY A 4 29.86 16.11 37.76
N ASN A 5 29.10 15.21 38.41
CA ASN A 5 28.56 14.01 37.71
C ASN A 5 27.16 14.22 37.15
N VAL A 6 26.38 15.19 37.63
CA VAL A 6 25.04 15.51 37.17
C VAL A 6 25.09 16.22 35.81
N SER A 7 26.02 17.15 35.65
CA SER A 7 26.21 17.92 34.41
C SER A 7 26.61 17.07 33.20
N ARG A 8 27.38 15.99 33.41
CA ARG A 8 27.82 15.10 32.34
C ARG A 8 26.68 14.19 31.83
N LYS A 9 25.86 13.69 32.75
CA LYS A 9 24.68 12.87 32.40
C LYS A 9 23.60 13.68 31.65
N GLU A 10 23.37 14.92 32.08
CA GLU A 10 22.43 15.83 31.41
C GLU A 10 22.88 16.20 29.99
N LYS A 11 24.18 16.43 29.80
CA LYS A 11 24.75 16.68 28.48
C LYS A 11 24.60 15.48 27.53
N ILE A 12 24.88 14.27 28.04
CA ILE A 12 24.72 13.03 27.26
C ILE A 12 23.25 12.78 26.88
N MET A 13 22.30 12.99 27.81
CA MET A 13 20.88 12.84 27.52
C MET A 13 20.36 13.86 26.50
N LYS A 14 20.81 15.11 26.59
CA LYS A 14 20.46 16.15 25.60
C LYS A 14 21.01 15.80 24.21
N THR A 15 22.23 15.29 24.12
CA THR A 15 22.86 14.88 22.86
C THR A 15 22.14 13.66 22.26
N LEU A 16 21.77 12.68 23.08
CA LEU A 16 21.01 11.51 22.65
C LEU A 16 19.58 11.85 22.18
N ALA A 17 18.91 12.76 22.90
CA ALA A 17 17.57 13.23 22.50
C ALA A 17 17.61 14.01 21.18
N THR A 18 18.64 14.83 20.96
CA THR A 18 18.83 15.58 19.71
C THR A 18 19.19 14.64 18.56
N ALA A 19 20.01 13.62 18.78
CA ALA A 19 20.34 12.61 17.77
C ALA A 19 19.14 11.72 17.43
N ALA A 20 18.32 11.33 18.41
CA ALA A 20 17.09 10.57 18.18
C ALA A 20 16.05 11.39 17.40
N MET A 21 15.92 12.69 17.69
CA MET A 21 15.03 13.58 16.97
C MET A 21 15.50 13.86 15.54
N ALA A 22 16.82 13.99 15.33
CA ALA A 22 17.40 14.13 13.99
C ALA A 22 17.24 12.83 13.16
N LEU A 23 17.35 11.66 13.79
CA LEU A 23 17.11 10.38 13.14
C LEU A 23 15.64 10.17 12.82
N ALA A 24 14.72 10.57 13.69
CA ALA A 24 13.26 10.53 13.45
C ALA A 24 12.86 11.49 12.32
N LEU A 25 13.46 12.68 12.25
CA LEU A 25 13.26 13.64 11.15
C LEU A 25 13.89 13.15 9.84
N ALA A 26 15.02 12.46 9.88
CA ALA A 26 15.65 11.87 8.71
C ALA A 26 14.86 10.64 8.18
N LEU A 27 14.18 9.91 9.06
CA LEU A 27 13.29 8.81 8.70
C LEU A 27 11.93 9.32 8.16
N SER A 28 11.44 10.46 8.66
CA SER A 28 10.24 11.11 8.13
C SER A 28 10.51 11.93 6.86
N ALA A 29 11.75 12.34 6.63
CA ALA A 29 12.22 12.98 5.39
C ALA A 29 12.75 11.96 4.36
N ARG A 30 12.35 10.69 4.41
CA ARG A 30 12.34 9.87 3.20
C ARG A 30 11.37 10.55 2.27
N ALA A 31 11.93 11.42 1.43
CA ALA A 31 11.21 11.99 0.32
C ALA A 31 10.47 10.83 -0.34
N VAL A 32 9.16 10.89 -0.35
CA VAL A 32 8.34 10.08 -1.26
C VAL A 32 9.06 10.22 -2.60
N PRO A 33 9.53 9.11 -3.22
CA PRO A 33 10.28 9.22 -4.44
C PRO A 33 9.49 10.11 -5.38
N THR A 34 10.11 11.18 -5.89
CA THR A 34 9.48 12.15 -6.78
C THR A 34 9.07 11.54 -8.12
N GLU A 35 9.32 10.25 -8.32
CA GLU A 35 8.93 9.43 -9.46
C GLU A 35 7.75 8.49 -9.16
N ASN A 36 6.85 8.85 -8.28
CA ASN A 36 5.58 8.13 -8.06
C ASN A 36 4.60 8.33 -9.22
N THR A 37 5.08 8.19 -10.42
CA THR A 37 4.22 8.23 -11.59
C THR A 37 3.56 6.87 -11.81
N PHE A 38 2.38 6.87 -12.40
CA PHE A 38 1.72 5.65 -12.84
C PHE A 38 2.67 4.77 -13.67
N ALA A 39 3.46 5.39 -14.56
CA ALA A 39 4.42 4.70 -15.41
C ALA A 39 5.57 4.04 -14.60
N ALA A 40 6.06 4.68 -13.53
CA ALA A 40 7.10 4.09 -12.69
C ALA A 40 6.57 2.89 -11.89
N VAL A 41 5.36 3.00 -11.34
CA VAL A 41 4.71 1.91 -10.57
C VAL A 41 4.43 0.71 -11.47
N THR A 42 3.85 0.93 -12.64
CA THR A 42 3.57 -0.15 -13.60
C THR A 42 4.86 -0.79 -14.11
N ASN A 43 5.89 0.00 -14.39
CA ASN A 43 7.19 -0.55 -14.76
C ASN A 43 7.77 -1.43 -13.65
N ASP A 44 7.81 -0.96 -12.40
CA ASP A 44 8.31 -1.76 -11.27
C ASP A 44 7.50 -3.04 -11.09
N TRP A 45 6.18 -3.00 -11.29
CA TRP A 45 5.34 -4.19 -11.27
C TRP A 45 5.75 -5.21 -12.33
N TYR A 46 5.84 -4.79 -13.61
CA TYR A 46 6.11 -5.71 -14.72
C TYR A 46 7.56 -6.20 -14.78
N VAL A 47 8.51 -5.47 -14.20
CA VAL A 47 9.91 -5.96 -14.07
C VAL A 47 10.14 -6.78 -12.80
N GLY A 48 9.11 -7.05 -12.00
CA GLY A 48 9.18 -7.91 -10.83
C GLY A 48 9.69 -7.24 -9.55
N LYS A 49 9.70 -5.91 -9.47
CA LYS A 49 10.06 -5.15 -8.26
C LYS A 49 8.83 -4.93 -7.37
N TRP A 50 8.07 -5.98 -7.11
CA TRP A 50 6.80 -5.90 -6.39
C TRP A 50 6.92 -5.36 -4.97
N THR A 51 8.06 -5.59 -4.29
CA THR A 51 8.32 -5.01 -2.97
C THR A 51 8.36 -3.49 -3.00
N ASN A 52 8.91 -2.87 -4.04
CA ASN A 52 8.91 -1.41 -4.19
C ASN A 52 7.48 -0.87 -4.32
N VAL A 53 6.65 -1.58 -5.11
CA VAL A 53 5.24 -1.20 -5.28
C VAL A 53 4.48 -1.34 -3.96
N LEU A 54 4.73 -2.40 -3.19
CA LEU A 54 4.11 -2.61 -1.88
C LEU A 54 4.56 -1.55 -0.88
N GLU A 55 5.86 -1.21 -0.82
CA GLU A 55 6.38 -0.16 0.05
C GLU A 55 5.76 1.21 -0.26
N LEU A 56 5.61 1.52 -1.55
CA LEU A 56 4.90 2.73 -1.98
C LEU A 56 3.45 2.72 -1.51
N ALA A 57 2.73 1.63 -1.74
CA ALA A 57 1.34 1.48 -1.33
C ALA A 57 1.17 1.67 0.18
N GLN A 58 2.05 1.05 0.98
CA GLN A 58 2.06 1.18 2.44
C GLN A 58 2.37 2.62 2.88
N THR A 59 3.30 3.31 2.21
CA THR A 59 3.63 4.70 2.48
C THR A 59 2.43 5.62 2.24
N ARG A 60 1.72 5.42 1.14
CA ARG A 60 0.49 6.16 0.81
C ARG A 60 -0.60 5.92 1.86
N LEU A 61 -0.83 4.66 2.23
CA LEU A 61 -1.83 4.28 3.25
C LEU A 61 -1.48 4.77 4.65
N ALA A 62 -0.19 4.91 4.97
CA ALA A 62 0.25 5.53 6.22
C ALA A 62 -0.03 7.04 6.26
N ALA A 63 0.07 7.72 5.13
CA ALA A 63 -0.26 9.14 4.99
C ALA A 63 -1.78 9.38 4.94
N ASN A 64 -2.53 8.50 4.27
CA ASN A 64 -3.99 8.54 4.17
C ASN A 64 -4.53 7.10 4.12
N SER A 65 -5.17 6.67 5.21
CA SER A 65 -5.71 5.31 5.34
C SER A 65 -6.77 4.95 4.29
N ASN A 66 -7.39 5.96 3.66
CA ASN A 66 -8.39 5.85 2.61
C ASN A 66 -7.81 6.15 1.22
N ASP A 67 -6.48 6.11 1.07
CA ASP A 67 -5.84 6.30 -0.24
C ASP A 67 -6.23 5.17 -1.20
N LEU A 68 -6.96 5.52 -2.23
CA LEU A 68 -7.52 4.55 -3.18
C LEU A 68 -6.44 3.84 -3.99
N VAL A 69 -5.38 4.56 -4.38
CA VAL A 69 -4.23 3.99 -5.12
C VAL A 69 -3.49 2.98 -4.24
N GLY A 70 -3.13 3.37 -3.02
CA GLY A 70 -2.47 2.49 -2.08
C GLY A 70 -3.28 1.23 -1.78
N ALA A 71 -4.60 1.37 -1.60
CA ALA A 71 -5.48 0.24 -1.36
C ALA A 71 -5.54 -0.72 -2.56
N HIS A 72 -5.65 -0.22 -3.78
CA HIS A 72 -5.61 -1.05 -4.99
C HIS A 72 -4.28 -1.80 -5.16
N LEU A 73 -3.15 -1.12 -4.94
CA LEU A 73 -1.84 -1.73 -5.08
C LEU A 73 -1.62 -2.85 -4.04
N VAL A 74 -2.08 -2.66 -2.80
CA VAL A 74 -2.00 -3.73 -1.77
C VAL A 74 -2.86 -4.92 -2.16
N VAL A 75 -4.11 -4.72 -2.62
CA VAL A 75 -4.96 -5.82 -3.08
C VAL A 75 -4.30 -6.58 -4.23
N SER A 76 -3.78 -5.86 -5.23
CA SER A 76 -3.08 -6.48 -6.37
C SER A 76 -1.90 -7.34 -5.93
N TYR A 77 -1.14 -6.87 -4.95
CA TYR A 77 -0.05 -7.64 -4.36
C TYR A 77 -0.57 -8.87 -3.61
N ASP A 78 -1.54 -8.69 -2.71
CA ASP A 78 -2.03 -9.75 -1.83
C ASP A 78 -2.68 -10.89 -2.62
N VAL A 79 -3.46 -10.59 -3.65
CA VAL A 79 -4.07 -11.59 -4.53
C VAL A 79 -3.03 -12.51 -5.18
N LEU A 80 -1.81 -12.02 -5.44
CA LEU A 80 -0.75 -12.77 -6.12
C LEU A 80 0.24 -13.45 -5.17
N PHE A 81 0.35 -13.00 -3.91
CA PHE A 81 1.46 -13.40 -3.04
C PHE A 81 1.07 -13.75 -1.61
N SER A 82 -0.17 -13.43 -1.17
CA SER A 82 -0.57 -13.53 0.23
C SER A 82 -1.59 -14.64 0.47
N ASP A 83 -1.87 -14.92 1.73
CA ASP A 83 -2.88 -15.88 2.16
C ASP A 83 -4.31 -15.27 2.17
N ILE A 84 -5.32 -16.13 2.34
CA ILE A 84 -6.73 -15.73 2.34
C ILE A 84 -7.04 -14.62 3.37
N PRO A 85 -6.55 -14.67 4.63
CA PRO A 85 -6.76 -13.60 5.58
C PRO A 85 -6.20 -12.25 5.14
N ALA A 86 -4.99 -12.21 4.57
CA ALA A 86 -4.37 -10.98 4.07
C ALA A 86 -5.17 -10.41 2.89
N ILE A 87 -5.56 -11.26 1.92
CA ILE A 87 -6.41 -10.87 0.79
C ILE A 87 -7.73 -10.29 1.29
N SER A 88 -8.41 -10.95 2.23
CA SER A 88 -9.68 -10.48 2.79
C SER A 88 -9.56 -9.10 3.46
N ASN A 89 -8.47 -8.89 4.21
CA ASN A 89 -8.20 -7.63 4.88
C ASN A 89 -7.92 -6.49 3.88
N SER A 90 -7.11 -6.75 2.86
CA SER A 90 -6.78 -5.74 1.84
C SER A 90 -8.00 -5.37 1.01
N VAL A 91 -8.83 -6.34 0.62
CA VAL A 91 -10.11 -6.08 -0.09
C VAL A 91 -11.08 -5.28 0.79
N THR A 92 -11.16 -5.58 2.08
CA THR A 92 -12.00 -4.80 3.01
C THR A 92 -11.54 -3.35 3.10
N ARG A 93 -10.23 -3.12 3.14
CA ARG A 93 -9.65 -1.78 3.09
C ARG A 93 -9.97 -1.07 1.78
N LEU A 94 -9.84 -1.76 0.64
CA LEU A 94 -10.16 -1.20 -0.67
C LEU A 94 -11.62 -0.76 -0.76
N ILE A 95 -12.57 -1.59 -0.30
CA ILE A 95 -13.98 -1.24 -0.25
C ILE A 95 -14.19 0.02 0.63
N GLY A 96 -13.54 0.09 1.78
CA GLY A 96 -13.58 1.27 2.66
C GLY A 96 -13.04 2.53 1.99
N ALA A 97 -11.95 2.42 1.24
CA ALA A 97 -11.39 3.54 0.47
C ALA A 97 -12.33 3.99 -0.66
N MET A 98 -13.00 3.04 -1.35
CA MET A 98 -14.02 3.35 -2.34
C MET A 98 -15.21 4.09 -1.72
N ASP A 99 -15.69 3.64 -0.55
CA ASP A 99 -16.82 4.27 0.16
C ASP A 99 -16.47 5.67 0.69
N ALA A 100 -15.20 5.90 1.03
CA ALA A 100 -14.71 7.20 1.51
C ALA A 100 -14.36 8.17 0.38
N SER A 101 -14.27 7.70 -0.87
CA SER A 101 -13.92 8.55 -2.01
C SER A 101 -15.09 9.47 -2.36
N SER A 102 -14.82 10.77 -2.38
CA SER A 102 -15.79 11.81 -2.77
C SER A 102 -15.49 12.39 -4.16
N GLU A 103 -14.58 11.78 -4.91
CA GLU A 103 -14.13 12.29 -6.22
C GLU A 103 -15.21 12.08 -7.30
N PRO A 104 -15.85 13.15 -7.81
CA PRO A 104 -16.94 13.02 -8.77
C PRO A 104 -16.53 12.30 -10.06
N ALA A 105 -15.28 12.49 -10.50
CA ALA A 105 -14.74 11.85 -11.69
C ALA A 105 -14.68 10.32 -11.59
N MET A 106 -14.62 9.79 -10.37
CA MET A 106 -14.50 8.36 -10.10
C MET A 106 -15.83 7.71 -9.72
N THR A 107 -16.87 8.48 -9.40
CA THR A 107 -18.12 7.97 -8.81
C THR A 107 -18.74 6.81 -9.63
N ASN A 108 -18.83 6.97 -10.94
CA ASN A 108 -19.42 5.94 -11.81
C ASN A 108 -18.57 4.65 -11.79
N LEU A 109 -17.26 4.79 -11.98
CA LEU A 109 -16.34 3.65 -12.00
C LEU A 109 -16.35 2.91 -10.66
N LEU A 110 -16.30 3.62 -9.52
CA LEU A 110 -16.32 3.01 -8.20
C LEU A 110 -17.67 2.33 -7.91
N SER A 111 -18.78 2.88 -8.37
CA SER A 111 -20.10 2.26 -8.21
C SER A 111 -20.25 0.96 -8.99
N GLU A 112 -19.56 0.82 -10.12
CA GLU A 112 -19.53 -0.42 -10.91
C GLU A 112 -18.59 -1.47 -10.30
N LEU A 113 -17.45 -1.07 -9.80
CA LEU A 113 -16.43 -1.99 -9.28
C LEU A 113 -16.72 -2.50 -7.87
N ARG A 114 -17.26 -1.65 -7.01
CA ARG A 114 -17.51 -1.98 -5.61
C ARG A 114 -18.33 -3.26 -5.40
N PRO A 115 -19.45 -3.51 -6.10
CA PRO A 115 -20.21 -4.74 -5.96
C PRO A 115 -19.38 -6.00 -6.28
N GLY A 116 -18.49 -5.92 -7.26
CA GLY A 116 -17.58 -7.01 -7.61
C GLY A 116 -16.61 -7.34 -6.49
N TRP A 117 -16.01 -6.33 -5.85
CA TRP A 117 -15.11 -6.54 -4.71
C TRP A 117 -15.84 -7.06 -3.47
N VAL A 118 -17.06 -6.60 -3.22
CA VAL A 118 -17.92 -7.14 -2.15
C VAL A 118 -18.22 -8.61 -2.40
N TYR A 119 -18.64 -8.97 -3.62
CA TYR A 119 -18.87 -10.37 -3.99
C TYR A 119 -17.59 -11.22 -3.84
N PHE A 120 -16.46 -10.70 -4.30
CA PHE A 120 -15.17 -11.39 -4.18
C PHE A 120 -14.84 -11.71 -2.71
N ARG A 121 -14.97 -10.73 -1.81
CA ARG A 121 -14.69 -10.89 -0.38
C ARG A 121 -15.67 -11.82 0.32
N ASP A 122 -16.98 -11.65 0.07
CA ASP A 122 -18.03 -12.24 0.91
C ASP A 122 -18.50 -13.60 0.36
N GLU A 123 -18.39 -13.83 -0.96
CA GLU A 123 -18.91 -15.02 -1.60
C GLU A 123 -17.83 -15.90 -2.24
N PHE A 124 -16.87 -15.29 -2.94
CA PHE A 124 -15.86 -16.04 -3.66
C PHE A 124 -14.73 -16.51 -2.75
N LEU A 125 -14.11 -15.58 -2.03
CA LEU A 125 -12.92 -15.87 -1.21
C LEU A 125 -13.17 -16.90 -0.09
N PRO A 126 -14.31 -16.90 0.64
CA PRO A 126 -14.60 -17.92 1.63
C PRO A 126 -14.75 -19.35 1.12
N ARG A 127 -14.95 -19.51 -0.20
CA ARG A 127 -15.04 -20.82 -0.86
C ARG A 127 -13.68 -21.37 -1.30
N GLN A 128 -12.63 -20.55 -1.22
CA GLN A 128 -11.28 -20.95 -1.59
C GLN A 128 -10.61 -21.66 -0.40
N THR A 129 -9.82 -22.67 -0.70
CA THR A 129 -8.91 -23.28 0.27
C THR A 129 -7.51 -22.69 0.13
N ALA A 130 -6.67 -22.86 1.15
CA ALA A 130 -5.27 -22.47 1.05
C ALA A 130 -4.56 -23.17 -0.13
N ALA A 131 -4.96 -24.41 -0.46
CA ALA A 131 -4.43 -25.14 -1.60
C ALA A 131 -4.85 -24.51 -2.94
N ASP A 132 -6.10 -24.01 -3.05
CA ASP A 132 -6.57 -23.32 -4.26
C ASP A 132 -5.79 -22.04 -4.50
N VAL A 133 -5.57 -21.23 -3.44
CA VAL A 133 -4.78 -20.00 -3.50
C VAL A 133 -3.33 -20.31 -3.87
N GLN A 134 -2.72 -21.32 -3.25
CA GLN A 134 -1.36 -21.74 -3.58
C GLN A 134 -1.25 -22.19 -5.05
N ALA A 135 -2.21 -23.00 -5.53
CA ALA A 135 -2.23 -23.43 -6.93
C ALA A 135 -2.41 -22.25 -7.90
N GLN A 136 -3.14 -21.21 -7.50
CA GLN A 136 -3.26 -19.97 -8.27
C GLN A 136 -1.92 -19.24 -8.35
N HIS A 137 -1.20 -19.10 -7.24
CA HIS A 137 0.11 -18.47 -7.19
C HIS A 137 1.13 -19.21 -8.07
N GLU A 138 1.13 -20.54 -8.04
CA GLU A 138 2.03 -21.37 -8.85
C GLU A 138 1.72 -21.29 -10.35
N LYS A 139 0.46 -21.22 -10.74
CA LYS A 139 0.04 -21.05 -12.14
C LYS A 139 0.37 -19.68 -12.69
N SER A 140 0.42 -18.67 -11.85
CA SER A 140 0.80 -17.32 -12.25
C SER A 140 2.31 -17.28 -12.47
N SER A 141 2.74 -17.45 -13.72
CA SER A 141 4.17 -17.24 -14.03
C SER A 141 4.52 -15.78 -13.71
N ILE A 142 5.75 -15.55 -13.22
CA ILE A 142 6.25 -14.20 -12.89
C ILE A 142 6.10 -13.25 -14.07
N THR A 143 6.32 -13.74 -15.29
CA THR A 143 6.23 -12.96 -16.53
C THR A 143 4.80 -12.59 -16.94
N ASN A 144 3.80 -13.30 -16.42
CA ASN A 144 2.39 -13.12 -16.78
C ASN A 144 1.56 -12.48 -15.64
N LYS A 145 2.20 -12.07 -14.54
CA LYS A 145 1.50 -11.36 -13.47
C LYS A 145 1.10 -9.98 -13.98
N THR A 146 -0.19 -9.72 -13.98
CA THR A 146 -0.75 -8.43 -14.36
C THR A 146 -1.00 -7.61 -13.10
N LEU A 147 -0.95 -6.29 -13.25
CA LEU A 147 -1.41 -5.38 -12.21
C LEU A 147 -2.93 -5.36 -12.24
N ASP A 148 -3.56 -6.08 -11.32
CA ASP A 148 -5.01 -6.07 -11.22
C ASP A 148 -5.53 -4.65 -11.00
N CYS A 149 -6.60 -4.31 -11.68
CA CYS A 149 -7.16 -2.96 -11.67
C CYS A 149 -6.26 -1.90 -12.35
N ASP A 150 -5.38 -2.28 -13.29
CA ASP A 150 -4.56 -1.34 -14.06
C ASP A 150 -5.40 -0.23 -14.71
N PHE A 151 -6.57 -0.58 -15.26
CA PHE A 151 -7.50 0.39 -15.83
C PHE A 151 -8.06 1.38 -14.78
N VAL A 152 -8.23 0.97 -13.51
CA VAL A 152 -8.67 1.84 -12.41
C VAL A 152 -7.55 2.79 -12.03
N LEU A 153 -6.34 2.28 -11.89
CA LEU A 153 -5.16 3.10 -11.58
C LEU A 153 -4.89 4.10 -12.69
N LYS A 154 -5.08 3.69 -13.95
CA LYS A 154 -4.98 4.59 -15.10
C LYS A 154 -6.06 5.67 -15.07
N ALA A 155 -7.30 5.33 -14.74
CA ALA A 155 -8.38 6.32 -14.62
C ALA A 155 -8.10 7.32 -13.47
N ILE A 156 -7.56 6.85 -12.34
CA ILE A 156 -7.13 7.71 -11.23
C ILE A 156 -6.04 8.67 -11.72
N TRP A 157 -5.06 8.18 -12.46
CA TRP A 157 -3.99 8.97 -13.03
C TRP A 157 -4.51 10.01 -14.03
N ASP A 158 -5.34 9.59 -15.00
CA ASP A 158 -5.88 10.45 -16.06
C ASP A 158 -6.74 11.60 -15.51
N ASN A 159 -7.32 11.44 -14.30
CA ASN A 159 -8.08 12.48 -13.62
C ASN A 159 -7.25 13.30 -12.62
N GLY A 160 -5.92 13.13 -12.57
CA GLY A 160 -5.03 13.89 -11.70
C GLY A 160 -5.16 13.59 -10.21
N LEU A 161 -5.67 12.40 -9.86
CA LEU A 161 -5.91 11.97 -8.47
C LEU A 161 -4.80 11.06 -7.93
N TRP A 162 -3.74 10.90 -8.67
CA TRP A 162 -2.58 10.06 -8.30
C TRP A 162 -1.74 10.62 -7.16
#